data_1d60a385fc4091489fb0877835ebd221
#
_entry.id   1d60a385fc4091489fb0877835ebd221
#
_cell.length_a   1.000
_cell.length_b   1.000
_cell.length_c   1.000
_cell.angle_alpha   90.00
_cell.angle_beta   90.00
_cell.angle_gamma   90.00
#
_symmetry.space_group_name_H-M   'P 1'
#
loop_
_entity.id
_entity.type
_entity.pdbx_description
1 polymer ?
#
loop_
_entity_poly.entity_id
_entity_poly.type
_entity_poly.pdbx_seq_one_letter_code
_entity_poly.pdbx_strand_id
1 'polypeptide(L)'
;MSERSPSPQRAAYLRAQRRRRRLVLALQILLLAAFLGLWELTARLGWVDAFIVSSPSRVVHTLLGLQNSGELWLHIGTSCLEVVVGFVLGTLLGTLIAIGLWWSELLSRVLDPYLVVLNALPKTALGPVFIVWIGAGTESIIAMTIAISIFVTILNMHVGFLSTDREKIRLMQTLGATRHQILWRLVIPANYATLFNTLRVNVGLSWVGVIMGEFLVSKAGLGYLIVYGSQVFNMDLVMATVLVLAVAAVVMYQLVLWLEKFFKNRLGVTQ
;
A
#
# COMPACT_ATOMS: atom_id res chain seq x y z
N MET A 1 32.73 17.10 -22.92
CA MET A 1 33.06 15.75 -22.42
C MET A 1 32.67 14.75 -23.52
N SER A 2 33.66 14.13 -24.19
CA SER A 2 33.41 13.19 -25.30
C SER A 2 32.79 11.91 -24.77
N GLU A 3 31.59 11.59 -25.22
CA GLU A 3 30.96 10.28 -24.97
C GLU A 3 31.83 9.20 -25.61
N ARG A 4 32.64 8.52 -24.80
CA ARG A 4 33.38 7.34 -25.24
C ARG A 4 32.35 6.25 -25.59
N SER A 5 32.31 5.85 -26.85
CA SER A 5 31.51 4.72 -27.32
C SER A 5 31.78 3.49 -26.45
N PRO A 6 30.75 2.77 -26.00
CA PRO A 6 30.93 1.63 -25.10
C PRO A 6 31.78 0.56 -25.78
N SER A 7 32.71 -0.05 -25.05
CA SER A 7 33.54 -1.15 -25.55
C SER A 7 32.65 -2.27 -26.16
N PRO A 8 33.15 -3.03 -27.17
CA PRO A 8 32.37 -4.07 -27.82
C PRO A 8 31.76 -5.09 -26.83
N GLN A 9 32.48 -5.42 -25.77
CA GLN A 9 32.01 -6.32 -24.72
C GLN A 9 30.87 -5.70 -23.89
N ARG A 10 30.96 -4.42 -23.55
CA ARG A 10 29.89 -3.69 -22.85
C ARG A 10 28.64 -3.54 -23.72
N ALA A 11 28.82 -3.31 -25.02
CA ALA A 11 27.72 -3.23 -25.97
C ALA A 11 27.00 -4.61 -26.12
N ALA A 12 27.75 -5.71 -26.17
CA ALA A 12 27.21 -7.07 -26.20
C ALA A 12 26.43 -7.40 -24.89
N TYR A 13 26.99 -7.08 -23.74
CA TYR A 13 26.32 -7.24 -22.44
C TYR A 13 25.01 -6.46 -22.36
N LEU A 14 25.01 -5.18 -22.74
CA LEU A 14 23.81 -4.35 -22.74
C LEU A 14 22.73 -4.87 -23.70
N ARG A 15 23.11 -5.41 -24.87
CA ARG A 15 22.18 -6.07 -25.80
C ARG A 15 21.57 -7.34 -25.18
N ALA A 16 22.39 -8.18 -24.57
CA ALA A 16 21.92 -9.39 -23.88
C ALA A 16 20.96 -9.05 -22.72
N GLN A 17 21.28 -8.03 -21.91
CA GLN A 17 20.44 -7.56 -20.83
C GLN A 17 19.11 -6.99 -21.33
N ARG A 18 19.12 -6.19 -22.42
CA ARG A 18 17.89 -5.67 -23.05
C ARG A 18 17.03 -6.81 -23.62
N ARG A 19 17.66 -7.81 -24.26
CA ARG A 19 16.96 -9.00 -24.79
C ARG A 19 16.30 -9.78 -23.65
N ARG A 20 17.03 -10.04 -22.55
CA ARG A 20 16.49 -10.71 -21.36
C ARG A 20 15.32 -9.94 -20.74
N ARG A 21 15.44 -8.60 -20.63
CA ARG A 21 14.35 -7.76 -20.11
C ARG A 21 13.11 -7.79 -20.99
N ARG A 22 13.28 -7.74 -22.33
CA ARG A 22 12.17 -7.88 -23.28
C ARG A 22 11.51 -9.26 -23.21
N LEU A 23 12.31 -10.31 -23.05
CA LEU A 23 11.82 -11.67 -22.92
C LEU A 23 11.02 -11.86 -21.63
N VAL A 24 11.50 -11.33 -20.49
CA VAL A 24 10.76 -11.32 -19.22
C VAL A 24 9.43 -10.58 -19.38
N LEU A 25 9.44 -9.40 -19.99
CA LEU A 25 8.22 -8.63 -20.22
C LEU A 25 7.23 -9.38 -21.16
N ALA A 26 7.73 -10.00 -22.23
CA ALA A 26 6.92 -10.79 -23.16
C ALA A 26 6.28 -12.00 -22.44
N LEU A 27 7.05 -12.70 -21.60
CA LEU A 27 6.53 -13.82 -20.80
C LEU A 27 5.49 -13.37 -19.77
N GLN A 28 5.68 -12.21 -19.14
CA GLN A 28 4.69 -11.64 -18.22
C GLN A 28 3.37 -11.30 -18.93
N ILE A 29 3.46 -10.66 -20.10
CA ILE A 29 2.27 -10.34 -20.91
C ILE A 29 1.60 -11.62 -21.41
N LEU A 30 2.37 -12.60 -21.86
CA LEU A 30 1.87 -13.89 -22.33
C LEU A 30 1.13 -14.64 -21.20
N LEU A 31 1.71 -14.65 -19.99
CA LEU A 31 1.09 -15.28 -18.81
C LEU A 31 -0.26 -14.61 -18.47
N LEU A 32 -0.29 -13.27 -18.48
CA LEU A 32 -1.52 -12.53 -18.22
C LEU A 32 -2.57 -12.79 -19.32
N ALA A 33 -2.17 -12.74 -20.58
CA ALA A 33 -3.05 -13.01 -21.70
C ALA A 33 -3.57 -14.46 -21.69
N ALA A 34 -2.72 -15.43 -21.35
CA ALA A 34 -3.11 -16.83 -21.20
C ALA A 34 -4.11 -17.00 -20.05
N PHE A 35 -3.89 -16.35 -18.91
CA PHE A 35 -4.81 -16.39 -17.78
C PHE A 35 -6.20 -15.81 -18.14
N LEU A 36 -6.22 -14.61 -18.75
CA LEU A 36 -7.47 -13.98 -19.19
C LEU A 36 -8.17 -14.78 -20.29
N GLY A 37 -7.39 -15.35 -21.23
CA GLY A 37 -7.92 -16.21 -22.30
C GLY A 37 -8.50 -17.51 -21.78
N LEU A 38 -7.86 -18.16 -20.83
CA LEU A 38 -8.37 -19.37 -20.16
C LEU A 38 -9.64 -19.06 -19.37
N TRP A 39 -9.67 -17.95 -18.63
CA TRP A 39 -10.86 -17.53 -17.89
C TRP A 39 -12.05 -17.28 -18.83
N GLU A 40 -11.84 -16.54 -19.92
CA GLU A 40 -12.90 -16.32 -20.91
C GLU A 40 -13.36 -17.63 -21.57
N LEU A 41 -12.41 -18.51 -21.92
CA LEU A 41 -12.69 -19.77 -22.59
C LEU A 41 -13.49 -20.74 -21.69
N THR A 42 -13.08 -20.89 -20.43
CA THR A 42 -13.78 -21.76 -19.46
C THR A 42 -15.20 -21.29 -19.18
N ALA A 43 -15.41 -19.97 -19.10
CA ALA A 43 -16.74 -19.39 -18.94
C ALA A 43 -17.62 -19.60 -20.20
N ARG A 44 -17.05 -19.42 -21.41
CA ARG A 44 -17.79 -19.65 -22.68
C ARG A 44 -18.13 -21.10 -22.96
N LEU A 45 -17.21 -22.02 -22.59
CA LEU A 45 -17.46 -23.47 -22.77
C LEU A 45 -18.40 -24.05 -21.71
N GLY A 46 -18.80 -23.25 -20.73
CA GLY A 46 -19.68 -23.71 -19.65
C GLY A 46 -19.00 -24.68 -18.67
N TRP A 47 -17.65 -24.77 -18.69
CA TRP A 47 -16.91 -25.57 -17.70
C TRP A 47 -17.01 -24.96 -16.31
N VAL A 48 -17.17 -23.66 -16.25
CA VAL A 48 -17.45 -22.90 -15.03
C VAL A 48 -18.67 -22.05 -15.28
N ASP A 49 -19.59 -22.01 -14.31
CA ASP A 49 -20.79 -21.18 -14.42
C ASP A 49 -20.42 -19.71 -14.45
N ALA A 50 -20.65 -19.06 -15.59
CA ALA A 50 -20.39 -17.65 -15.78
C ALA A 50 -21.20 -16.74 -14.86
N PHE A 51 -22.29 -17.25 -14.27
CA PHE A 51 -23.05 -16.53 -13.25
C PHE A 51 -22.27 -16.41 -11.94
N ILE A 52 -21.44 -17.41 -11.60
CA ILE A 52 -20.66 -17.44 -10.35
C ILE A 52 -19.30 -16.79 -10.54
N VAL A 53 -18.62 -17.04 -11.67
CA VAL A 53 -17.20 -16.65 -11.85
C VAL A 53 -17.05 -15.43 -12.76
N SER A 54 -18.14 -15.00 -13.44
CA SER A 54 -18.08 -13.95 -14.48
C SER A 54 -17.16 -14.33 -15.65
N SER A 55 -16.84 -13.38 -16.50
CA SER A 55 -15.82 -13.50 -17.55
C SER A 55 -15.22 -12.14 -17.89
N PRO A 56 -14.01 -12.08 -18.44
CA PRO A 56 -13.38 -10.82 -18.86
C PRO A 56 -14.27 -9.93 -19.74
N SER A 57 -15.00 -10.50 -20.68
CA SER A 57 -15.92 -9.75 -21.55
C SER A 57 -17.08 -9.13 -20.76
N ARG A 58 -17.68 -9.86 -19.80
CA ARG A 58 -18.76 -9.38 -18.94
C ARG A 58 -18.27 -8.29 -17.97
N VAL A 59 -17.07 -8.47 -17.42
CA VAL A 59 -16.40 -7.47 -16.57
C VAL A 59 -16.22 -6.15 -17.32
N VAL A 60 -15.71 -6.19 -18.57
CA VAL A 60 -15.56 -4.97 -19.39
C VAL A 60 -16.91 -4.33 -19.67
N HIS A 61 -17.94 -5.10 -20.02
CA HIS A 61 -19.28 -4.57 -20.25
C HIS A 61 -19.85 -3.87 -19.01
N THR A 62 -19.67 -4.47 -17.83
CA THR A 62 -20.11 -3.89 -16.54
C THR A 62 -19.37 -2.59 -16.23
N LEU A 63 -18.04 -2.54 -16.48
CA LEU A 63 -17.25 -1.32 -16.30
C LEU A 63 -17.73 -0.18 -17.21
N LEU A 64 -18.04 -0.50 -18.47
CA LEU A 64 -18.61 0.49 -19.41
C LEU A 64 -19.98 0.97 -18.95
N GLY A 65 -20.81 0.10 -18.40
CA GLY A 65 -22.10 0.46 -17.81
C GLY A 65 -21.94 1.43 -16.64
N LEU A 66 -21.06 1.12 -15.69
CA LEU A 66 -20.74 1.99 -14.54
C LEU A 66 -20.12 3.34 -14.96
N GLN A 67 -19.32 3.33 -16.03
CA GLN A 67 -18.76 4.55 -16.60
C GLN A 67 -19.86 5.45 -17.19
N ASN A 68 -20.79 4.86 -17.93
CA ASN A 68 -21.87 5.59 -18.58
C ASN A 68 -22.91 6.15 -17.58
N SER A 69 -23.13 5.45 -16.45
CA SER A 69 -23.98 5.95 -15.36
C SER A 69 -23.29 7.04 -14.53
N GLY A 70 -21.96 7.20 -14.66
CA GLY A 70 -21.18 8.13 -13.84
C GLY A 70 -20.85 7.60 -12.43
N GLU A 71 -21.37 6.45 -12.03
CA GLU A 71 -21.18 5.86 -10.70
C GLU A 71 -19.77 5.40 -10.46
N LEU A 72 -19.05 4.98 -11.51
CA LEU A 72 -17.67 4.47 -11.40
C LEU A 72 -16.74 5.46 -10.67
N TRP A 73 -16.77 6.71 -11.08
CA TRP A 73 -15.89 7.74 -10.51
C TRP A 73 -16.27 8.14 -9.10
N LEU A 74 -17.56 8.09 -8.77
CA LEU A 74 -18.04 8.31 -7.40
C LEU A 74 -17.42 7.27 -6.45
N HIS A 75 -17.55 5.99 -6.79
CA HIS A 75 -17.08 4.91 -5.95
C HIS A 75 -15.55 4.86 -5.86
N ILE A 76 -14.83 5.06 -6.98
CA ILE A 76 -13.37 5.18 -6.97
C ILE A 76 -12.92 6.36 -6.10
N GLY A 77 -13.55 7.53 -6.28
CA GLY A 77 -13.20 8.73 -5.53
C GLY A 77 -13.39 8.58 -4.03
N THR A 78 -14.50 7.98 -3.60
CA THR A 78 -14.81 7.72 -2.19
C THR A 78 -13.72 6.81 -1.57
N SER A 79 -13.50 5.62 -2.13
CA SER A 79 -12.48 4.69 -1.59
C SER A 79 -11.08 5.29 -1.63
N CYS A 80 -10.69 5.95 -2.73
CA CYS A 80 -9.37 6.57 -2.83
C CYS A 80 -9.17 7.67 -1.78
N LEU A 81 -10.18 8.50 -1.52
CA LEU A 81 -10.11 9.53 -0.49
C LEU A 81 -9.92 8.90 0.90
N GLU A 82 -10.73 7.91 1.25
CA GLU A 82 -10.66 7.21 2.53
C GLU A 82 -9.30 6.52 2.71
N VAL A 83 -8.79 5.85 1.66
CA VAL A 83 -7.47 5.21 1.67
C VAL A 83 -6.36 6.24 1.87
N VAL A 84 -6.37 7.34 1.12
CA VAL A 84 -5.32 8.37 1.21
C VAL A 84 -5.32 9.02 2.59
N VAL A 85 -6.48 9.39 3.11
CA VAL A 85 -6.60 9.99 4.44
C VAL A 85 -6.14 9.01 5.53
N GLY A 86 -6.64 7.78 5.52
CA GLY A 86 -6.26 6.74 6.49
C GLY A 86 -4.77 6.39 6.41
N PHE A 87 -4.22 6.27 5.19
CA PHE A 87 -2.79 6.02 4.95
C PHE A 87 -1.90 7.14 5.50
N VAL A 88 -2.22 8.38 5.18
CA VAL A 88 -1.42 9.55 5.61
C VAL A 88 -1.50 9.69 7.14
N LEU A 89 -2.69 9.65 7.72
CA LEU A 89 -2.87 9.80 9.17
C LEU A 89 -2.24 8.62 9.92
N GLY A 90 -2.47 7.38 9.50
CA GLY A 90 -1.90 6.19 10.14
C GLY A 90 -0.36 6.17 10.09
N THR A 91 0.21 6.55 8.96
CA THR A 91 1.68 6.63 8.83
C THR A 91 2.26 7.79 9.64
N LEU A 92 1.64 8.97 9.58
CA LEU A 92 2.10 10.15 10.32
C LEU A 92 2.04 9.91 11.83
N LEU A 93 0.89 9.51 12.34
CA LEU A 93 0.70 9.22 13.77
C LEU A 93 1.62 8.09 14.25
N GLY A 94 1.72 7.00 13.47
CA GLY A 94 2.62 5.90 13.80
C GLY A 94 4.08 6.31 13.86
N THR A 95 4.53 7.15 12.92
CA THR A 95 5.90 7.68 12.92
C THR A 95 6.14 8.64 14.10
N LEU A 96 5.18 9.50 14.43
CA LEU A 96 5.29 10.39 15.58
C LEU A 96 5.38 9.61 16.89
N ILE A 97 4.58 8.56 17.04
CA ILE A 97 4.65 7.67 18.22
C ILE A 97 6.01 6.97 18.27
N ALA A 98 6.52 6.46 17.15
CA ALA A 98 7.85 5.83 17.07
C ALA A 98 8.97 6.81 17.46
N ILE A 99 8.87 8.10 17.08
CA ILE A 99 9.79 9.15 17.53
C ILE A 99 9.70 9.32 19.06
N GLY A 100 8.50 9.34 19.63
CA GLY A 100 8.29 9.43 21.09
C GLY A 100 8.90 8.24 21.84
N LEU A 101 8.78 7.03 21.30
CA LEU A 101 9.41 5.82 21.86
C LEU A 101 10.94 5.88 21.77
N TRP A 102 11.50 6.34 20.66
CA TRP A 102 12.93 6.56 20.55
C TRP A 102 13.44 7.62 21.53
N TRP A 103 12.63 8.64 21.78
CA TRP A 103 13.00 9.72 22.70
C TRP A 103 13.09 9.26 24.17
N SER A 104 12.25 8.33 24.59
CA SER A 104 12.20 7.83 25.97
C SER A 104 12.39 6.32 26.02
N GLU A 105 13.57 5.87 26.46
CA GLU A 105 13.88 4.46 26.65
C GLU A 105 12.93 3.78 27.65
N LEU A 106 12.53 4.51 28.70
CA LEU A 106 11.56 3.99 29.67
C LEU A 106 10.20 3.74 29.00
N LEU A 107 9.70 4.71 28.23
CA LEU A 107 8.44 4.57 27.51
C LEU A 107 8.48 3.42 26.51
N SER A 108 9.59 3.29 25.78
CA SER A 108 9.82 2.19 24.85
C SER A 108 9.72 0.83 25.56
N ARG A 109 10.49 0.63 26.64
CA ARG A 109 10.48 -0.63 27.40
C ARG A 109 9.13 -0.99 28.00
N VAL A 110 8.38 0.02 28.47
CA VAL A 110 7.04 -0.19 29.04
C VAL A 110 6.01 -0.53 27.97
N LEU A 111 6.04 0.14 26.82
CA LEU A 111 5.03 -0.03 25.76
C LEU A 111 5.32 -1.18 24.80
N ASP A 112 6.57 -1.63 24.68
CA ASP A 112 6.98 -2.68 23.74
C ASP A 112 6.10 -3.95 23.81
N PRO A 113 5.87 -4.58 24.99
CA PRO A 113 5.03 -5.77 25.08
C PRO A 113 3.57 -5.50 24.65
N TYR A 114 3.04 -4.31 24.94
CA TYR A 114 1.69 -3.94 24.52
C TYR A 114 1.59 -3.72 23.03
N LEU A 115 2.59 -3.10 22.40
CA LEU A 115 2.63 -2.90 20.96
C LEU A 115 2.68 -4.23 20.21
N VAL A 116 3.45 -5.21 20.71
CA VAL A 116 3.50 -6.56 20.13
C VAL A 116 2.12 -7.23 20.20
N VAL A 117 1.46 -7.20 21.37
CA VAL A 117 0.11 -7.77 21.53
C VAL A 117 -0.90 -7.07 20.63
N LEU A 118 -0.93 -5.74 20.64
CA LEU A 118 -1.85 -4.95 19.80
C LEU A 118 -1.60 -5.17 18.31
N ASN A 119 -0.36 -5.40 17.92
CA ASN A 119 -0.06 -5.75 16.51
C ASN A 119 -0.56 -7.16 16.15
N ALA A 120 -0.58 -8.09 17.07
CA ALA A 120 -1.06 -9.46 16.85
C ALA A 120 -2.60 -9.57 16.81
N LEU A 121 -3.32 -8.60 17.36
CA LEU A 121 -4.79 -8.61 17.35
C LEU A 121 -5.34 -8.53 15.91
N PRO A 122 -6.40 -9.30 15.58
CA PRO A 122 -7.10 -9.16 14.30
C PRO A 122 -7.86 -7.84 14.26
N LYS A 123 -7.20 -6.78 13.79
CA LYS A 123 -7.70 -5.39 13.84
C LYS A 123 -9.01 -5.21 13.05
N THR A 124 -9.27 -6.05 12.06
CA THR A 124 -10.54 -6.07 11.32
C THR A 124 -11.73 -6.43 12.23
N ALA A 125 -11.51 -7.22 13.29
CA ALA A 125 -12.54 -7.53 14.28
C ALA A 125 -12.95 -6.32 15.14
N LEU A 126 -12.16 -5.24 15.15
CA LEU A 126 -12.50 -3.99 15.82
C LEU A 126 -13.48 -3.11 15.03
N GLY A 127 -13.79 -3.47 13.79
CA GLY A 127 -14.71 -2.70 12.95
C GLY A 127 -16.04 -2.34 13.63
N PRO A 128 -16.79 -3.31 14.17
CA PRO A 128 -18.04 -3.03 14.90
C PRO A 128 -17.85 -2.07 16.10
N VAL A 129 -16.69 -2.14 16.76
CA VAL A 129 -16.39 -1.25 17.91
C VAL A 129 -16.24 0.20 17.44
N PHE A 130 -15.50 0.43 16.35
CA PHE A 130 -15.36 1.76 15.75
C PHE A 130 -16.70 2.34 15.31
N ILE A 131 -17.57 1.49 14.74
CA ILE A 131 -18.91 1.91 14.30
C ILE A 131 -19.77 2.36 15.50
N VAL A 132 -19.71 1.62 16.62
CA VAL A 132 -20.46 1.98 17.82
C VAL A 132 -19.92 3.27 18.47
N TRP A 133 -18.60 3.48 18.47
CA TRP A 133 -17.97 4.64 19.10
C TRP A 133 -18.07 5.92 18.30
N ILE A 134 -17.89 5.82 16.97
CA ILE A 134 -17.74 6.96 16.07
C ILE A 134 -19.02 7.19 15.26
N GLY A 135 -19.78 6.12 15.02
CA GLY A 135 -20.93 6.13 14.12
C GLY A 135 -20.66 5.40 12.81
N ALA A 136 -21.74 5.11 12.08
CA ALA A 136 -21.66 4.47 10.77
C ALA A 136 -21.38 5.53 9.70
N GLY A 137 -20.16 5.59 9.19
CA GLY A 137 -19.74 6.57 8.19
C GLY A 137 -18.27 6.51 7.83
N THR A 138 -17.83 7.45 6.99
CA THR A 138 -16.45 7.58 6.51
C THR A 138 -15.45 7.71 7.66
N GLU A 139 -15.82 8.35 8.78
CA GLU A 139 -14.95 8.53 9.93
C GLU A 139 -14.57 7.19 10.58
N SER A 140 -15.52 6.26 10.70
CA SER A 140 -15.25 4.93 11.25
C SER A 140 -14.39 4.09 10.29
N ILE A 141 -14.56 4.26 8.98
CA ILE A 141 -13.74 3.59 7.95
C ILE A 141 -12.29 4.09 8.03
N ILE A 142 -12.10 5.40 8.14
CA ILE A 142 -10.77 6.02 8.29
C ILE A 142 -10.13 5.58 9.62
N ALA A 143 -10.88 5.58 10.74
CA ALA A 143 -10.36 5.12 12.03
C ALA A 143 -9.90 3.65 11.99
N MET A 144 -10.66 2.79 11.32
CA MET A 144 -10.30 1.38 11.11
C MET A 144 -9.03 1.24 10.27
N THR A 145 -8.90 2.04 9.22
CA THR A 145 -7.72 2.08 8.36
C THR A 145 -6.48 2.53 9.14
N ILE A 146 -6.61 3.56 9.97
CA ILE A 146 -5.55 4.02 10.87
C ILE A 146 -5.17 2.90 11.84
N ALA A 147 -6.13 2.26 12.50
CA ALA A 147 -5.87 1.19 13.47
C ALA A 147 -5.14 -0.01 12.85
N ILE A 148 -5.38 -0.33 11.58
CA ILE A 148 -4.69 -1.42 10.88
C ILE A 148 -3.24 -1.05 10.57
N SER A 149 -2.97 0.19 10.13
CA SER A 149 -1.65 0.62 9.65
C SER A 149 -0.73 1.17 10.74
N ILE A 150 -1.28 1.77 11.81
CA ILE A 150 -0.50 2.50 12.82
C ILE A 150 0.49 1.61 13.58
N PHE A 151 0.07 0.41 14.03
CA PHE A 151 0.93 -0.48 14.81
C PHE A 151 2.10 -1.00 13.99
N VAL A 152 1.87 -1.32 12.72
CA VAL A 152 2.94 -1.74 11.80
C VAL A 152 3.92 -0.59 11.57
N THR A 153 3.41 0.62 11.43
CA THR A 153 4.24 1.83 11.30
C THR A 153 5.08 2.07 12.54
N ILE A 154 4.47 2.03 13.73
CA ILE A 154 5.18 2.24 15.01
C ILE A 154 6.33 1.23 15.13
N LEU A 155 6.04 -0.07 14.97
CA LEU A 155 7.03 -1.12 15.13
C LEU A 155 8.17 -1.00 14.11
N ASN A 156 7.85 -0.84 12.83
CA ASN A 156 8.87 -0.73 11.78
C ASN A 156 9.76 0.49 11.98
N MET A 157 9.16 1.66 12.26
CA MET A 157 9.93 2.88 12.45
C MET A 157 10.73 2.85 13.76
N HIS A 158 10.16 2.31 14.84
CA HIS A 158 10.86 2.19 16.12
C HIS A 158 12.08 1.26 16.01
N VAL A 159 11.92 0.08 15.43
CA VAL A 159 13.03 -0.85 15.14
C VAL A 159 14.07 -0.20 14.23
N GLY A 160 13.63 0.51 13.20
CA GLY A 160 14.51 1.28 12.32
C GLY A 160 15.34 2.31 13.11
N PHE A 161 14.72 3.11 13.96
CA PHE A 161 15.42 4.11 14.77
C PHE A 161 16.41 3.49 15.74
N LEU A 162 16.09 2.36 16.36
CA LEU A 162 16.98 1.63 17.25
C LEU A 162 18.15 0.96 16.52
N SER A 163 17.99 0.64 15.25
CA SER A 163 19.04 0.06 14.40
C SER A 163 20.07 1.09 13.88
N THR A 164 19.83 2.38 14.16
CA THR A 164 20.80 3.43 13.80
C THR A 164 22.13 3.21 14.50
N ASP A 165 23.22 3.33 13.73
CA ASP A 165 24.59 3.08 14.17
C ASP A 165 24.94 3.85 15.47
N ARG A 166 25.18 3.07 16.52
CA ARG A 166 25.48 3.61 17.86
C ARG A 166 26.80 4.39 17.91
N GLU A 167 27.77 4.05 17.08
CA GLU A 167 29.06 4.75 17.03
C GLU A 167 28.86 6.15 16.47
N LYS A 168 28.02 6.30 15.42
CA LYS A 168 27.68 7.62 14.88
C LYS A 168 26.89 8.48 15.87
N ILE A 169 25.99 7.85 16.64
CA ILE A 169 25.26 8.55 17.73
C ILE A 169 26.24 9.06 18.78
N ARG A 170 27.16 8.18 19.25
CA ARG A 170 28.21 8.55 20.23
C ARG A 170 29.12 9.65 19.70
N LEU A 171 29.55 9.56 18.44
CA LEU A 171 30.35 10.61 17.80
C LEU A 171 29.64 11.95 17.83
N MET A 172 28.36 12.02 17.49
CA MET A 172 27.60 13.25 17.55
C MET A 172 27.48 13.79 19.00
N GLN A 173 27.33 12.90 19.97
CA GLN A 173 27.31 13.26 21.41
C GLN A 173 28.64 13.86 21.85
N THR A 174 29.77 13.27 21.46
CA THR A 174 31.10 13.82 21.80
C THR A 174 31.37 15.17 21.15
N LEU A 175 30.72 15.47 20.01
CA LEU A 175 30.75 16.77 19.35
C LEU A 175 29.75 17.76 19.98
N GLY A 176 29.08 17.42 21.07
CA GLY A 176 28.13 18.30 21.78
C GLY A 176 26.74 18.38 21.14
N ALA A 177 26.37 17.46 20.23
CA ALA A 177 25.04 17.47 19.62
C ALA A 177 23.94 17.10 20.65
N THR A 178 22.87 17.89 20.62
CA THR A 178 21.67 17.61 21.43
C THR A 178 20.89 16.42 20.89
N ARG A 179 20.03 15.79 21.71
CA ARG A 179 19.14 14.70 21.27
C ARG A 179 18.29 15.08 20.05
N HIS A 180 17.78 16.29 20.02
CA HIS A 180 17.01 16.80 18.88
C HIS A 180 17.86 16.87 17.60
N GLN A 181 19.11 17.33 17.70
CA GLN A 181 20.02 17.38 16.55
C GLN A 181 20.37 15.98 16.06
N ILE A 182 20.59 15.03 16.97
CA ILE A 182 20.85 13.62 16.61
C ILE A 182 19.64 13.02 15.89
N LEU A 183 18.42 13.22 16.38
CA LEU A 183 17.20 12.75 15.74
C LEU A 183 17.08 13.27 14.30
N TRP A 184 17.10 14.57 14.11
CA TRP A 184 16.83 15.19 12.81
C TRP A 184 17.99 15.10 11.81
N ARG A 185 19.24 15.07 12.27
CA ARG A 185 20.41 15.06 11.40
C ARG A 185 21.02 13.68 11.16
N LEU A 186 20.69 12.70 12.00
CA LEU A 186 21.24 11.35 11.89
C LEU A 186 20.14 10.28 11.83
N VAL A 187 19.29 10.18 12.86
CA VAL A 187 18.36 9.05 13.00
C VAL A 187 17.31 9.04 11.90
N ILE A 188 16.61 10.13 11.68
CA ILE A 188 15.58 10.22 10.62
C ILE A 188 16.20 10.03 9.23
N PRO A 189 17.28 10.72 8.84
CA PRO A 189 17.90 10.52 7.53
C PRO A 189 18.45 9.11 7.31
N ALA A 190 19.03 8.48 8.34
CA ALA A 190 19.52 7.11 8.24
C ALA A 190 18.40 6.08 8.00
N ASN A 191 17.17 6.42 8.38
CA ASN A 191 16.00 5.54 8.29
C ASN A 191 15.05 5.85 7.13
N TYR A 192 15.44 6.66 6.15
CA TYR A 192 14.60 6.91 4.97
C TYR A 192 14.21 5.62 4.23
N ALA A 193 15.13 4.66 4.11
CA ALA A 193 14.83 3.38 3.48
C ALA A 193 13.73 2.62 4.24
N THR A 194 13.81 2.60 5.57
CA THR A 194 12.80 1.99 6.45
C THR A 194 11.46 2.69 6.31
N LEU A 195 11.46 4.04 6.27
CA LEU A 195 10.24 4.83 6.06
C LEU A 195 9.55 4.45 4.73
N PHE A 196 10.28 4.47 3.62
CA PHE A 196 9.69 4.13 2.32
C PHE A 196 9.25 2.68 2.23
N ASN A 197 9.96 1.74 2.87
CA ASN A 197 9.52 0.36 2.98
C ASN A 197 8.21 0.26 3.78
N THR A 198 8.10 0.97 4.90
CA THR A 198 6.87 1.05 5.71
C THR A 198 5.72 1.66 4.91
N LEU A 199 5.97 2.73 4.14
CA LEU A 199 4.97 3.32 3.24
C LEU A 199 4.42 2.30 2.24
N ARG A 200 5.27 1.48 1.63
CA ARG A 200 4.84 0.44 0.68
C ARG A 200 3.94 -0.61 1.34
N VAL A 201 4.29 -1.05 2.54
CA VAL A 201 3.47 -1.98 3.32
C VAL A 201 2.13 -1.35 3.68
N ASN A 202 2.15 -0.09 4.11
CA ASN A 202 0.94 0.64 4.49
C ASN A 202 -0.02 0.87 3.33
N VAL A 203 0.44 0.98 2.08
CA VAL A 203 -0.47 1.01 0.91
C VAL A 203 -1.42 -0.19 0.95
N GLY A 204 -0.88 -1.40 1.05
CA GLY A 204 -1.72 -2.61 1.11
C GLY A 204 -2.62 -2.65 2.34
N LEU A 205 -2.08 -2.30 3.51
CA LEU A 205 -2.84 -2.30 4.77
C LEU A 205 -3.99 -1.27 4.75
N SER A 206 -3.78 -0.11 4.15
CA SER A 206 -4.82 0.93 4.04
C SER A 206 -5.96 0.49 3.14
N TRP A 207 -5.66 -0.16 2.01
CA TRP A 207 -6.71 -0.75 1.17
C TRP A 207 -7.50 -1.84 1.92
N VAL A 208 -6.84 -2.71 2.67
CA VAL A 208 -7.54 -3.70 3.51
C VAL A 208 -8.43 -3.01 4.54
N GLY A 209 -7.94 -1.93 5.18
CA GLY A 209 -8.70 -1.18 6.18
C GLY A 209 -9.97 -0.55 5.62
N VAL A 210 -9.83 0.16 4.50
CA VAL A 210 -10.96 0.82 3.85
C VAL A 210 -11.98 -0.19 3.33
N ILE A 211 -11.56 -1.21 2.59
CA ILE A 211 -12.50 -2.20 2.03
C ILE A 211 -13.26 -2.93 3.14
N MET A 212 -12.58 -3.30 4.25
CA MET A 212 -13.26 -3.91 5.39
C MET A 212 -14.23 -2.95 6.08
N GLY A 213 -13.88 -1.67 6.18
CA GLY A 213 -14.78 -0.64 6.71
C GLY A 213 -15.99 -0.40 5.80
N GLU A 214 -15.75 -0.27 4.50
CA GLU A 214 -16.80 -0.13 3.50
C GLU A 214 -17.76 -1.34 3.48
N PHE A 215 -17.26 -2.56 3.69
CA PHE A 215 -18.09 -3.75 3.80
C PHE A 215 -19.11 -3.67 4.94
N LEU A 216 -18.77 -2.98 6.02
CA LEU A 216 -19.59 -2.93 7.21
C LEU A 216 -20.63 -1.81 7.20
N VAL A 217 -20.27 -0.61 6.68
CA VAL A 217 -21.09 0.58 6.91
C VAL A 217 -21.21 1.54 5.72
N SER A 218 -20.51 1.30 4.61
CA SER A 218 -20.52 2.28 3.53
C SER A 218 -21.80 2.24 2.70
N LYS A 219 -22.11 3.41 2.11
CA LYS A 219 -23.16 3.58 1.09
C LYS A 219 -22.58 3.91 -0.28
N ALA A 220 -21.28 4.09 -0.37
CA ALA A 220 -20.52 4.34 -1.59
C ALA A 220 -19.08 3.81 -1.41
N GLY A 221 -18.39 3.56 -2.50
CA GLY A 221 -17.03 3.03 -2.50
C GLY A 221 -16.92 1.70 -3.21
N LEU A 222 -15.68 1.25 -3.44
CA LEU A 222 -15.41 -0.01 -4.13
C LEU A 222 -15.80 -1.23 -3.28
N GLY A 223 -15.57 -1.17 -1.96
CA GLY A 223 -16.01 -2.21 -1.04
C GLY A 223 -17.53 -2.30 -0.95
N TYR A 224 -18.23 -1.15 -0.96
CA TYR A 224 -19.68 -1.14 -1.04
C TYR A 224 -20.20 -1.86 -2.30
N LEU A 225 -19.61 -1.58 -3.48
CA LEU A 225 -20.01 -2.24 -4.72
C LEU A 225 -19.79 -3.76 -4.68
N ILE A 226 -18.72 -4.23 -4.04
CA ILE A 226 -18.45 -5.66 -3.86
C ILE A 226 -19.53 -6.32 -3.00
N VAL A 227 -19.89 -5.72 -1.86
CA VAL A 227 -20.93 -6.24 -0.98
C VAL A 227 -22.30 -6.20 -1.67
N TYR A 228 -22.65 -5.06 -2.26
CA TYR A 228 -23.91 -4.91 -2.99
C TYR A 228 -24.02 -5.94 -4.12
N GLY A 229 -23.00 -6.06 -4.96
CA GLY A 229 -22.96 -7.04 -6.05
C GLY A 229 -23.12 -8.48 -5.54
N SER A 230 -22.50 -8.80 -4.41
CA SER A 230 -22.64 -10.12 -3.78
C SER A 230 -24.06 -10.38 -3.28
N GLN A 231 -24.70 -9.38 -2.66
CA GLN A 231 -26.06 -9.49 -2.12
C GLN A 231 -27.13 -9.63 -3.22
N VAL A 232 -26.92 -9.01 -4.37
CA VAL A 232 -27.83 -9.11 -5.52
C VAL A 232 -27.40 -10.19 -6.52
N PHE A 233 -26.44 -11.03 -6.16
CA PHE A 233 -25.88 -12.10 -7.01
C PHE A 233 -25.35 -11.60 -8.36
N ASN A 234 -24.88 -10.36 -8.43
CA ASN A 234 -24.26 -9.77 -9.62
C ASN A 234 -22.73 -9.92 -9.55
N MET A 235 -22.24 -11.10 -9.91
CA MET A 235 -20.81 -11.39 -9.84
C MET A 235 -19.99 -10.63 -10.89
N ASP A 236 -20.61 -10.16 -11.96
CA ASP A 236 -19.95 -9.28 -12.94
C ASP A 236 -19.55 -7.96 -12.29
N LEU A 237 -20.44 -7.38 -11.46
CA LEU A 237 -20.16 -6.17 -10.69
C LEU A 237 -19.05 -6.40 -9.67
N VAL A 238 -19.09 -7.53 -8.95
CA VAL A 238 -18.05 -7.87 -7.96
C VAL A 238 -16.69 -7.97 -8.64
N MET A 239 -16.57 -8.76 -9.72
CA MET A 239 -15.30 -8.94 -10.43
C MET A 239 -14.80 -7.66 -11.11
N ALA A 240 -15.71 -6.87 -11.68
CA ALA A 240 -15.39 -5.57 -12.23
C ALA A 240 -14.80 -4.63 -11.15
N THR A 241 -15.43 -4.59 -9.98
CA THR A 241 -14.99 -3.73 -8.87
C THR A 241 -13.65 -4.21 -8.29
N VAL A 242 -13.44 -5.52 -8.16
CA VAL A 242 -12.14 -6.09 -7.73
C VAL A 242 -11.03 -5.73 -8.72
N LEU A 243 -11.30 -5.72 -10.02
CA LEU A 243 -10.32 -5.28 -11.02
C LEU A 243 -9.98 -3.80 -10.87
N VAL A 244 -10.99 -2.94 -10.69
CA VAL A 244 -10.78 -1.50 -10.44
C VAL A 244 -9.96 -1.29 -9.16
N LEU A 245 -10.29 -2.00 -8.09
CA LEU A 245 -9.55 -1.97 -6.83
C LEU A 245 -8.07 -2.34 -7.02
N ALA A 246 -7.80 -3.43 -7.78
CA ALA A 246 -6.44 -3.85 -8.08
C ALA A 246 -5.66 -2.76 -8.84
N VAL A 247 -6.28 -2.12 -9.83
CA VAL A 247 -5.68 -1.02 -10.58
C VAL A 247 -5.41 0.18 -9.66
N ALA A 248 -6.38 0.58 -8.83
CA ALA A 248 -6.22 1.69 -7.89
C ALA A 248 -5.08 1.44 -6.88
N ALA A 249 -4.99 0.22 -6.35
CA ALA A 249 -3.90 -0.18 -5.45
C ALA A 249 -2.52 -0.13 -6.13
N VAL A 250 -2.42 -0.60 -7.38
CA VAL A 250 -1.18 -0.52 -8.18
C VAL A 250 -0.80 0.93 -8.44
N VAL A 251 -1.75 1.80 -8.79
CA VAL A 251 -1.49 3.24 -9.00
C VAL A 251 -0.94 3.87 -7.73
N MET A 252 -1.59 3.64 -6.59
CA MET A 252 -1.13 4.17 -5.30
C MET A 252 0.27 3.66 -4.94
N TYR A 253 0.55 2.36 -5.16
CA TYR A 253 1.88 1.79 -4.94
C TYR A 253 2.94 2.44 -5.83
N GLN A 254 2.64 2.67 -7.11
CA GLN A 254 3.54 3.34 -8.04
C GLN A 254 3.80 4.81 -7.65
N LEU A 255 2.80 5.50 -7.13
CA LEU A 255 2.98 6.86 -6.60
C LEU A 255 3.97 6.88 -5.43
N VAL A 256 3.87 5.92 -4.50
CA VAL A 256 4.83 5.80 -3.39
C VAL A 256 6.25 5.49 -3.91
N LEU A 257 6.40 4.61 -4.91
CA LEU A 257 7.70 4.35 -5.53
C LEU A 257 8.27 5.57 -6.25
N TRP A 258 7.42 6.35 -6.89
CA TRP A 258 7.83 7.59 -7.55
C TRP A 258 8.29 8.64 -6.53
N LEU A 259 7.56 8.80 -5.43
CA LEU A 259 7.96 9.66 -4.31
C LEU A 259 9.31 9.23 -3.75
N GLU A 260 9.53 7.95 -3.51
CA GLU A 260 10.82 7.43 -3.06
C GLU A 260 11.97 7.81 -4.00
N LYS A 261 11.80 7.59 -5.30
CA LYS A 261 12.82 7.95 -6.30
C LYS A 261 13.11 9.45 -6.30
N PHE A 262 12.07 10.26 -6.19
CA PHE A 262 12.20 11.71 -6.14
C PHE A 262 13.01 12.17 -4.92
N PHE A 263 12.73 11.62 -3.74
CA PHE A 263 13.47 11.94 -2.52
C PHE A 263 14.91 11.42 -2.56
N LYS A 264 15.15 10.18 -3.03
CA LYS A 264 16.51 9.65 -3.19
C LYS A 264 17.38 10.52 -4.10
N ASN A 265 16.83 10.97 -5.22
CA ASN A 265 17.55 11.83 -6.15
C ASN A 265 17.90 13.20 -5.53
N ARG A 266 17.03 13.75 -4.69
CA ARG A 266 17.30 15.05 -4.02
C ARG A 266 18.31 14.93 -2.87
N LEU A 267 18.32 13.82 -2.17
CA LEU A 267 19.17 13.61 -0.99
C LEU A 267 20.56 13.06 -1.35
N GLY A 268 20.83 12.76 -2.62
CA GLY A 268 22.13 12.23 -3.07
C GLY A 268 22.46 10.85 -2.47
N VAL A 269 21.47 10.11 -1.96
CA VAL A 269 21.64 8.76 -1.42
C VAL A 269 21.69 7.78 -2.59
N THR A 270 22.83 7.73 -3.28
CA THR A 270 23.15 6.64 -4.22
C THR A 270 23.76 5.49 -3.42
N GLN A 271 23.10 4.32 -3.45
CA GLN A 271 23.78 3.06 -3.16
C GLN A 271 24.69 2.69 -4.31
#